data_d1d0ca9d935194561f06d10b2a478f53
#
_entry.id   d1d0ca9d935194561f06d10b2a478f53
#
_cell.length_a   1.000
_cell.length_b   1.000
_cell.length_c   1.000
_cell.angle_alpha   90.00
_cell.angle_beta   90.00
_cell.angle_gamma   90.00
#
_symmetry.space_group_name_H-M   'P 1'
#
loop_
_entity.id
_entity.type
_entity.pdbx_description
1 polymer ?
#
loop_
_entity_poly.entity_id
_entity_poly.type
_entity_poly.pdbx_seq_one_letter_code
_entity_poly.pdbx_strand_id
1 'polypeptide(L)'
;MDPKHLSRVITEGRDRAGARSMFKAIGFTDADLSRPLIGVANTWIETMPCNFHLRRLSAKVKEGIRAAGGTPMEFNTIAISDGETMGTEGMRASLVSREVIADSIELVCRGQMFDAVVCVVGCDKTIPAAGMALARTNLPGLVLYGGTIAPGVHRGKNVTIQDVYEAIGANVAGKISDSELKELEDVACPGAGACGGQYTANTMSTVMEMIGLSPMGFNSIPAMDPQKDEVSFACGKIVMGLLEKGLKPRDILTRKAFENAIASVAASGGSTNAVLHLLAIAREAGVKLEIDDFQRVSQRTPLLADLKPSGRFVAADMHRAGGIGLLAKRLMEGKYLHGAAKTVTGLTMAEEAQKAQETPGQEVIAPLVKPKKKTGGLVILHGNLAPEGCVIKISGHERLEHRGPARVFESEEAAMAAVTKKKIRAGDVVVIRNEGPKGGPGMREMLGVTAAIVGEGLGESVALLTDGRFSGATRGLMAGHVAPEAALGGPIAAVKDGDVIHFDAKKRVLQVEISSAELRKRMKKWKAAKPRYATGVFAKYAALVSSASEGAITRPH
;
A
#
# COMPACT_ATOMS: atom_id res chain seq x y z
N MET A 1 -20.61 7.45 25.68
CA MET A 1 -21.41 6.38 25.04
C MET A 1 -21.26 5.14 25.91
N ASP A 2 -22.30 4.29 26.02
CA ASP A 2 -22.12 3.01 26.73
C ASP A 2 -21.08 2.16 25.96
N PRO A 3 -19.95 1.78 26.60
CA PRO A 3 -18.89 0.99 25.94
C PRO A 3 -19.39 -0.35 25.39
N LYS A 4 -20.44 -0.92 25.99
CA LYS A 4 -21.05 -2.17 25.58
C LYS A 4 -22.30 -1.97 24.73
N HIS A 5 -22.22 -1.13 23.72
CA HIS A 5 -23.40 -0.66 22.98
C HIS A 5 -23.93 -1.66 21.93
N LEU A 6 -23.10 -2.53 21.37
CA LEU A 6 -23.46 -3.56 20.39
C LEU A 6 -23.50 -4.98 21.00
N SER A 7 -22.44 -5.38 21.68
CA SER A 7 -22.30 -6.76 22.17
C SER A 7 -23.33 -7.14 23.24
N ARG A 8 -23.98 -6.16 23.90
CA ARG A 8 -25.11 -6.45 24.81
C ARG A 8 -26.22 -7.25 24.14
N VAL A 9 -26.44 -7.03 22.83
CA VAL A 9 -27.51 -7.69 22.06
C VAL A 9 -27.34 -9.21 22.02
N ILE A 10 -26.10 -9.70 22.13
CA ILE A 10 -25.80 -11.15 22.14
C ILE A 10 -25.40 -11.69 23.51
N THR A 11 -25.11 -10.83 24.48
CA THR A 11 -24.63 -11.25 25.80
C THR A 11 -25.62 -11.00 26.93
N GLU A 12 -26.62 -10.12 26.78
CA GLU A 12 -27.53 -9.74 27.84
C GLU A 12 -28.96 -10.25 27.61
N GLY A 13 -29.70 -10.41 28.70
CA GLY A 13 -31.10 -10.86 28.68
C GLY A 13 -31.27 -12.37 28.71
N ARG A 14 -32.49 -12.80 29.08
CA ARG A 14 -32.86 -14.22 29.22
C ARG A 14 -32.76 -14.96 27.90
N ASP A 15 -33.17 -14.33 26.79
CA ASP A 15 -33.22 -14.95 25.47
C ASP A 15 -31.83 -15.18 24.87
N ARG A 16 -30.76 -14.65 25.51
CA ARG A 16 -29.36 -14.85 25.11
C ARG A 16 -28.62 -15.92 25.91
N ALA A 17 -29.33 -16.68 26.72
CA ALA A 17 -28.74 -17.80 27.47
C ALA A 17 -28.03 -18.81 26.53
N GLY A 18 -28.61 -19.10 25.35
CA GLY A 18 -28.00 -19.97 24.34
C GLY A 18 -26.68 -19.41 23.82
N ALA A 19 -26.60 -18.13 23.48
CA ALA A 19 -25.37 -17.48 23.02
C ALA A 19 -24.30 -17.49 24.11
N ARG A 20 -24.67 -17.15 25.35
CA ARG A 20 -23.73 -17.22 26.50
C ARG A 20 -23.22 -18.63 26.77
N SER A 21 -24.07 -19.66 26.60
CA SER A 21 -23.65 -21.04 26.72
C SER A 21 -22.54 -21.40 25.73
N MET A 22 -22.67 -20.93 24.47
CA MET A 22 -21.65 -21.17 23.46
C MET A 22 -20.34 -20.41 23.77
N PHE A 23 -20.41 -19.18 24.26
CA PHE A 23 -19.20 -18.47 24.73
C PHE A 23 -18.53 -19.15 25.91
N LYS A 24 -19.31 -19.66 26.86
CA LYS A 24 -18.78 -20.42 28.00
C LYS A 24 -18.12 -21.74 27.60
N ALA A 25 -18.60 -22.40 26.53
CA ALA A 25 -17.99 -23.61 25.98
C ALA A 25 -16.55 -23.42 25.51
N ILE A 26 -16.18 -22.19 25.12
CA ILE A 26 -14.82 -21.82 24.68
C ILE A 26 -14.04 -21.04 25.74
N GLY A 27 -14.51 -21.07 27.00
CA GLY A 27 -13.79 -20.59 28.17
C GLY A 27 -14.10 -19.16 28.65
N PHE A 28 -15.04 -18.43 28.02
CA PHE A 28 -15.45 -17.12 28.54
C PHE A 28 -16.34 -17.26 29.79
N THR A 29 -16.08 -16.43 30.77
CA THR A 29 -16.86 -16.38 32.02
C THR A 29 -17.98 -15.32 31.93
N ASP A 30 -18.89 -15.32 32.93
CA ASP A 30 -19.89 -14.25 33.05
C ASP A 30 -19.23 -12.87 33.23
N ALA A 31 -18.11 -12.81 33.93
CA ALA A 31 -17.33 -11.59 34.09
C ALA A 31 -16.76 -11.09 32.74
N ASP A 32 -16.29 -11.98 31.87
CA ASP A 32 -15.85 -11.61 30.52
C ASP A 32 -17.01 -11.09 29.68
N LEU A 33 -18.15 -11.80 29.72
CA LEU A 33 -19.34 -11.44 28.95
C LEU A 33 -20.07 -10.19 29.47
N SER A 34 -19.76 -9.72 30.68
CA SER A 34 -20.24 -8.44 31.19
C SER A 34 -19.50 -7.21 30.63
N ARG A 35 -18.32 -7.43 30.04
CA ARG A 35 -17.45 -6.40 29.45
C ARG A 35 -17.75 -6.18 27.96
N PRO A 36 -17.30 -5.04 27.37
CA PRO A 36 -17.35 -4.85 25.92
C PRO A 36 -16.55 -5.92 25.19
N LEU A 37 -17.09 -6.43 24.07
CA LEU A 37 -16.42 -7.42 23.22
C LEU A 37 -15.60 -6.69 22.13
N ILE A 38 -14.29 -6.91 22.14
CA ILE A 38 -13.36 -6.23 21.23
C ILE A 38 -12.79 -7.22 20.23
N GLY A 39 -13.08 -7.01 18.94
CA GLY A 39 -12.51 -7.81 17.87
C GLY A 39 -11.00 -7.56 17.73
N VAL A 40 -10.22 -8.60 17.52
CA VAL A 40 -8.81 -8.51 17.11
C VAL A 40 -8.68 -9.22 15.77
N ALA A 41 -8.75 -8.43 14.69
CA ALA A 41 -8.61 -8.92 13.33
C ALA A 41 -7.14 -9.17 13.02
N ASN A 42 -6.72 -10.43 12.94
CA ASN A 42 -5.34 -10.82 12.72
C ASN A 42 -5.15 -11.32 11.29
N THR A 43 -4.22 -10.72 10.55
CA THR A 43 -3.83 -11.15 9.20
C THR A 43 -2.63 -12.10 9.22
N TRP A 44 -2.43 -12.83 10.31
CA TRP A 44 -1.36 -13.82 10.46
C TRP A 44 -1.49 -14.94 9.43
N ILE A 45 -0.35 -15.34 8.89
CA ILE A 45 -0.19 -16.51 8.03
C ILE A 45 1.26 -16.99 8.11
N GLU A 46 1.51 -18.29 7.99
CA GLU A 46 2.86 -18.86 8.05
C GLU A 46 3.69 -18.68 6.78
N THR A 47 3.03 -18.45 5.66
CA THR A 47 3.65 -18.48 4.33
C THR A 47 4.46 -17.24 3.97
N MET A 48 4.51 -16.21 4.82
CA MET A 48 5.18 -14.97 4.46
C MET A 48 5.79 -14.24 5.66
N PRO A 49 7.00 -13.68 5.53
CA PRO A 49 7.70 -13.01 6.63
C PRO A 49 6.95 -11.78 7.14
N CYS A 50 6.22 -11.08 6.27
CA CYS A 50 5.47 -9.87 6.64
C CYS A 50 4.45 -10.10 7.75
N ASN A 51 3.82 -11.28 7.80
CA ASN A 51 2.70 -11.60 8.66
C ASN A 51 2.98 -12.74 9.65
N PHE A 52 4.08 -13.45 9.50
CA PHE A 52 4.45 -14.63 10.27
C PHE A 52 4.46 -14.40 11.79
N HIS A 53 4.90 -13.23 12.24
CA HIS A 53 5.03 -12.88 13.67
C HIS A 53 3.78 -12.27 14.30
N LEU A 54 2.72 -12.01 13.53
CA LEU A 54 1.55 -11.25 14.00
C LEU A 54 0.77 -11.93 15.12
N ARG A 55 0.86 -13.25 15.27
CA ARG A 55 0.30 -13.97 16.44
C ARG A 55 0.87 -13.45 17.76
N ARG A 56 2.19 -13.20 17.81
CA ARG A 56 2.85 -12.64 18.99
C ARG A 56 2.28 -11.26 19.32
N LEU A 57 2.13 -10.41 18.33
CA LEU A 57 1.63 -9.05 18.52
C LEU A 57 0.15 -9.03 18.90
N SER A 58 -0.68 -9.90 18.31
CA SER A 58 -2.10 -9.95 18.67
C SER A 58 -2.30 -10.47 20.10
N ALA A 59 -1.43 -11.37 20.61
CA ALA A 59 -1.43 -11.77 22.00
C ALA A 59 -1.23 -10.54 22.93
N LYS A 60 -0.27 -9.65 22.60
CA LYS A 60 -0.03 -8.42 23.35
C LYS A 60 -1.18 -7.42 23.27
N VAL A 61 -1.80 -7.28 22.11
CA VAL A 61 -3.04 -6.49 21.95
C VAL A 61 -4.14 -7.00 22.89
N LYS A 62 -4.35 -8.33 22.93
CA LYS A 62 -5.35 -8.95 23.83
C LYS A 62 -5.04 -8.70 25.32
N GLU A 63 -3.77 -8.78 25.71
CA GLU A 63 -3.34 -8.42 27.07
C GLU A 63 -3.70 -6.96 27.39
N GLY A 64 -3.45 -6.03 26.47
CA GLY A 64 -3.79 -4.61 26.64
C GLY A 64 -5.29 -4.33 26.75
N ILE A 65 -6.12 -5.04 25.94
CA ILE A 65 -7.58 -4.94 26.00
C ILE A 65 -8.09 -5.42 27.37
N ARG A 66 -7.61 -6.58 27.85
CA ARG A 66 -8.00 -7.11 29.17
C ARG A 66 -7.60 -6.15 30.31
N ALA A 67 -6.39 -5.63 30.25
CA ALA A 67 -5.88 -4.67 31.24
C ALA A 67 -6.71 -3.37 31.30
N ALA A 68 -7.38 -3.01 30.19
CA ALA A 68 -8.26 -1.85 30.10
C ALA A 68 -9.76 -2.19 30.27
N GLY A 69 -10.10 -3.42 30.74
CA GLY A 69 -11.47 -3.79 31.07
C GLY A 69 -12.33 -4.29 29.89
N GLY A 70 -11.76 -4.60 28.74
CA GLY A 70 -12.44 -5.21 27.62
C GLY A 70 -12.24 -6.74 27.55
N THR A 71 -13.08 -7.41 26.77
CA THR A 71 -12.94 -8.84 26.44
C THR A 71 -12.51 -8.99 24.99
N PRO A 72 -11.25 -9.37 24.72
CA PRO A 72 -10.76 -9.52 23.35
C PRO A 72 -11.22 -10.84 22.75
N MET A 73 -11.64 -10.79 21.49
CA MET A 73 -11.98 -11.96 20.67
C MET A 73 -11.20 -11.88 19.36
N GLU A 74 -10.17 -12.73 19.24
CA GLU A 74 -9.32 -12.80 18.05
C GLU A 74 -9.99 -13.62 16.96
N PHE A 75 -9.89 -13.13 15.72
CA PHE A 75 -10.23 -13.87 14.52
C PHE A 75 -9.18 -13.64 13.45
N ASN A 76 -9.03 -14.59 12.54
CA ASN A 76 -8.05 -14.54 11.47
C ASN A 76 -8.72 -14.20 10.14
N THR A 77 -8.03 -13.41 9.31
CA THR A 77 -8.35 -13.20 7.91
C THR A 77 -7.13 -13.53 7.04
N ILE A 78 -7.33 -13.58 5.72
CA ILE A 78 -6.28 -13.99 4.79
C ILE A 78 -5.18 -12.94 4.64
N ALA A 79 -4.03 -13.37 4.08
CA ALA A 79 -2.98 -12.50 3.56
C ALA A 79 -2.34 -13.16 2.33
N ILE A 80 -1.85 -12.33 1.39
CA ILE A 80 -1.12 -12.78 0.20
C ILE A 80 0.19 -12.01 0.13
N SER A 81 1.29 -12.72 -0.13
CA SER A 81 2.61 -12.13 -0.27
C SER A 81 2.83 -11.60 -1.67
N ASP A 82 3.02 -10.30 -1.79
CA ASP A 82 3.41 -9.68 -3.06
C ASP A 82 4.83 -10.10 -3.48
N GLY A 83 5.74 -10.20 -2.53
CA GLY A 83 7.14 -10.57 -2.79
C GLY A 83 7.31 -12.00 -3.31
N GLU A 84 6.64 -12.97 -2.69
CA GLU A 84 6.77 -14.39 -3.06
C GLU A 84 6.08 -14.73 -4.38
N THR A 85 5.00 -14.02 -4.71
CA THR A 85 4.22 -14.28 -5.91
C THR A 85 4.59 -13.39 -7.10
N MET A 86 5.55 -12.49 -6.93
CA MET A 86 6.01 -11.57 -7.96
C MET A 86 6.42 -12.29 -9.26
N GLY A 87 5.94 -11.80 -10.40
CA GLY A 87 6.22 -12.40 -11.71
C GLY A 87 5.46 -13.70 -12.00
N THR A 88 4.51 -14.10 -11.14
CA THR A 88 3.68 -15.29 -11.32
C THR A 88 2.20 -14.95 -11.44
N GLU A 89 1.38 -15.93 -11.83
CA GLU A 89 -0.08 -15.81 -11.84
C GLU A 89 -0.65 -15.57 -10.42
N GLY A 90 0.04 -16.06 -9.37
CA GLY A 90 -0.31 -15.85 -7.97
C GLY A 90 -0.35 -14.38 -7.56
N MET A 91 0.43 -13.52 -8.23
CA MET A 91 0.44 -12.08 -7.95
C MET A 91 -0.92 -11.39 -8.18
N ARG A 92 -1.79 -11.96 -9.01
CA ARG A 92 -3.15 -11.45 -9.22
C ARG A 92 -4.00 -11.54 -7.96
N ALA A 93 -3.74 -12.52 -7.09
CA ALA A 93 -4.46 -12.67 -5.82
C ALA A 93 -4.17 -11.50 -4.85
N SER A 94 -3.04 -10.83 -4.99
CA SER A 94 -2.61 -9.76 -4.09
C SER A 94 -3.66 -8.65 -3.96
N LEU A 95 -4.02 -7.93 -5.03
CA LEU A 95 -4.99 -6.82 -4.90
C LEU A 95 -6.41 -7.33 -4.65
N VAL A 96 -6.79 -8.48 -5.18
CA VAL A 96 -8.09 -9.11 -4.91
C VAL A 96 -8.24 -9.40 -3.42
N SER A 97 -7.16 -9.81 -2.74
CA SER A 97 -7.18 -10.07 -1.30
C SER A 97 -7.52 -8.83 -0.47
N ARG A 98 -7.20 -7.60 -0.94
CA ARG A 98 -7.58 -6.36 -0.25
C ARG A 98 -9.09 -6.28 -0.01
N GLU A 99 -9.88 -6.61 -1.03
CA GLU A 99 -11.34 -6.61 -0.93
C GLU A 99 -11.83 -7.71 0.01
N VAL A 100 -11.35 -8.94 -0.18
CA VAL A 100 -11.75 -10.10 0.63
C VAL A 100 -11.39 -9.90 2.10
N ILE A 101 -10.23 -9.33 2.41
CA ILE A 101 -9.82 -9.01 3.79
C ILE A 101 -10.77 -7.97 4.40
N ALA A 102 -11.07 -6.88 3.67
CA ALA A 102 -11.99 -5.86 4.14
C ALA A 102 -13.39 -6.43 4.38
N ASP A 103 -13.90 -7.24 3.44
CA ASP A 103 -15.18 -7.92 3.55
C ASP A 103 -15.23 -8.88 4.74
N SER A 104 -14.17 -9.68 4.95
CA SER A 104 -14.13 -10.65 6.06
C SER A 104 -14.08 -9.97 7.43
N ILE A 105 -13.31 -8.89 7.57
CA ILE A 105 -13.28 -8.10 8.81
C ILE A 105 -14.66 -7.49 9.09
N GLU A 106 -15.29 -6.90 8.08
CA GLU A 106 -16.64 -6.34 8.20
C GLU A 106 -17.65 -7.41 8.62
N LEU A 107 -17.66 -8.57 7.96
CA LEU A 107 -18.59 -9.67 8.24
C LEU A 107 -18.44 -10.17 9.68
N VAL A 108 -17.23 -10.39 10.15
CA VAL A 108 -17.00 -10.88 11.51
C VAL A 108 -17.38 -9.81 12.55
N CYS A 109 -16.98 -8.55 12.35
CA CYS A 109 -17.33 -7.47 13.27
C CYS A 109 -18.85 -7.29 13.40
N ARG A 110 -19.58 -7.34 12.29
CA ARG A 110 -21.05 -7.23 12.28
C ARG A 110 -21.71 -8.49 12.84
N GLY A 111 -21.25 -9.67 12.42
CA GLY A 111 -21.84 -10.96 12.84
C GLY A 111 -21.66 -11.25 14.32
N GLN A 112 -20.51 -10.88 14.89
CA GLN A 112 -20.19 -11.06 16.30
C GLN A 112 -20.56 -9.85 17.17
N MET A 113 -21.15 -8.80 16.59
CA MET A 113 -21.59 -7.59 17.28
C MET A 113 -20.50 -6.97 18.17
N PHE A 114 -19.24 -6.87 17.65
CA PHE A 114 -18.15 -6.28 18.40
C PHE A 114 -18.37 -4.79 18.62
N ASP A 115 -17.98 -4.30 19.81
CA ASP A 115 -18.09 -2.90 20.19
C ASP A 115 -16.95 -2.04 19.62
N ALA A 116 -15.78 -2.66 19.40
CA ALA A 116 -14.60 -2.03 18.81
C ALA A 116 -13.71 -3.09 18.15
N VAL A 117 -12.70 -2.66 17.37
CA VAL A 117 -11.79 -3.59 16.67
C VAL A 117 -10.36 -3.06 16.58
N VAL A 118 -9.37 -3.94 16.77
CA VAL A 118 -7.96 -3.71 16.44
C VAL A 118 -7.61 -4.58 15.24
N CYS A 119 -7.09 -3.97 14.17
CA CYS A 119 -6.60 -4.69 13.00
C CYS A 119 -5.08 -4.84 13.08
N VAL A 120 -4.59 -6.07 13.20
CA VAL A 120 -3.16 -6.42 13.24
C VAL A 120 -2.74 -6.86 11.85
N VAL A 121 -1.90 -6.06 11.19
CA VAL A 121 -1.61 -6.15 9.75
C VAL A 121 -0.11 -6.11 9.46
N GLY A 122 0.32 -6.67 8.32
CA GLY A 122 1.75 -6.74 7.98
C GLY A 122 2.10 -6.33 6.55
N CYS A 123 1.37 -6.80 5.54
CA CYS A 123 1.76 -6.69 4.14
C CYS A 123 0.98 -5.61 3.37
N ASP A 124 1.37 -5.40 2.13
CA ASP A 124 0.93 -4.38 1.18
C ASP A 124 -0.59 -4.19 1.12
N LYS A 125 -1.36 -5.28 1.13
CA LYS A 125 -2.82 -5.25 0.92
C LYS A 125 -3.61 -5.38 2.21
N THR A 126 -3.01 -5.96 3.26
CA THR A 126 -3.66 -6.11 4.57
C THR A 126 -3.83 -4.75 5.26
N ILE A 127 -2.87 -3.82 5.07
CA ILE A 127 -2.91 -2.48 5.67
C ILE A 127 -4.07 -1.64 5.09
N PRO A 128 -4.18 -1.43 3.76
CA PRO A 128 -5.29 -0.66 3.22
C PRO A 128 -6.65 -1.36 3.41
N ALA A 129 -6.70 -2.70 3.39
CA ALA A 129 -7.91 -3.45 3.67
C ALA A 129 -8.45 -3.18 5.08
N ALA A 130 -7.58 -3.11 6.10
CA ALA A 130 -7.94 -2.71 7.45
C ALA A 130 -8.52 -1.29 7.49
N GLY A 131 -7.90 -0.33 6.77
CA GLY A 131 -8.43 1.03 6.64
C GLY A 131 -9.82 1.07 6.00
N MET A 132 -10.05 0.25 4.94
CA MET A 132 -11.37 0.10 4.29
C MET A 132 -12.40 -0.51 5.27
N ALA A 133 -12.05 -1.58 5.97
CA ALA A 133 -12.94 -2.24 6.93
C ALA A 133 -13.34 -1.32 8.08
N LEU A 134 -12.38 -0.56 8.63
CA LEU A 134 -12.65 0.46 9.66
C LEU A 134 -13.58 1.55 9.15
N ALA A 135 -13.37 2.03 7.92
CA ALA A 135 -14.25 3.02 7.29
C ALA A 135 -15.68 2.48 7.10
N ARG A 136 -15.85 1.23 6.66
CA ARG A 136 -17.15 0.58 6.44
C ARG A 136 -17.91 0.34 7.73
N THR A 137 -17.28 -0.31 8.70
CA THR A 137 -17.90 -0.67 9.98
C THR A 137 -18.18 0.54 10.85
N ASN A 138 -17.30 1.54 10.77
CA ASN A 138 -17.28 2.73 11.60
C ASN A 138 -17.35 2.43 13.11
N LEU A 139 -16.81 1.28 13.52
CA LEU A 139 -16.60 0.92 14.92
C LEU A 139 -15.37 1.65 15.45
N PRO A 140 -15.33 2.08 16.72
CA PRO A 140 -14.09 2.51 17.33
C PRO A 140 -12.98 1.49 17.06
N GLY A 141 -11.86 1.94 16.49
CA GLY A 141 -10.83 0.97 16.07
C GLY A 141 -9.58 1.63 15.54
N LEU A 142 -8.53 0.84 15.43
CA LEU A 142 -7.22 1.28 14.97
C LEU A 142 -6.49 0.17 14.18
N VAL A 143 -5.43 0.57 13.49
CA VAL A 143 -4.53 -0.32 12.76
C VAL A 143 -3.20 -0.41 13.49
N LEU A 144 -2.76 -1.63 13.78
CA LEU A 144 -1.41 -1.94 14.26
C LEU A 144 -0.62 -2.61 13.13
N TYR A 145 0.42 -1.95 12.65
CA TYR A 145 1.34 -2.53 11.68
C TYR A 145 2.41 -3.39 12.35
N GLY A 146 2.66 -4.58 11.81
CA GLY A 146 3.64 -5.53 12.36
C GLY A 146 5.09 -5.06 12.33
N GLY A 147 5.42 -4.07 11.50
CA GLY A 147 6.77 -3.51 11.40
C GLY A 147 7.56 -4.00 10.19
N THR A 148 8.60 -3.25 9.85
CA THR A 148 9.53 -3.58 8.76
C THR A 148 10.49 -4.71 9.17
N ILE A 149 10.96 -5.50 8.20
CA ILE A 149 12.05 -6.46 8.37
C ILE A 149 13.37 -5.73 8.62
N ALA A 150 14.27 -6.35 9.35
CA ALA A 150 15.66 -5.89 9.42
C ALA A 150 16.33 -6.00 8.04
N PRO A 151 17.26 -5.11 7.67
CA PRO A 151 18.06 -5.32 6.46
C PRO A 151 18.99 -6.52 6.63
N GLY A 152 19.23 -7.23 5.53
CA GLY A 152 20.36 -8.14 5.46
C GLY A 152 21.69 -7.37 5.31
N VAL A 153 22.80 -8.07 5.47
CA VAL A 153 24.14 -7.51 5.25
C VAL A 153 24.87 -8.37 4.24
N HIS A 154 25.24 -7.79 3.09
CA HIS A 154 26.08 -8.42 2.09
C HIS A 154 27.30 -7.55 1.81
N ARG A 155 28.49 -8.09 1.99
CA ARG A 155 29.78 -7.40 1.81
C ARG A 155 29.83 -6.03 2.51
N GLY A 156 29.34 -5.97 3.76
CA GLY A 156 29.32 -4.76 4.60
C GLY A 156 28.29 -3.71 4.24
N LYS A 157 27.36 -4.01 3.32
CA LYS A 157 26.25 -3.10 2.92
C LYS A 157 24.90 -3.66 3.30
N ASN A 158 23.98 -2.78 3.71
CA ASN A 158 22.60 -3.15 3.94
C ASN A 158 21.91 -3.50 2.60
N VAL A 159 21.32 -4.70 2.57
CA VAL A 159 20.58 -5.23 1.42
C VAL A 159 19.13 -5.56 1.81
N THR A 160 18.26 -5.59 0.81
CA THR A 160 16.84 -5.88 0.95
C THR A 160 16.39 -6.78 -0.21
N ILE A 161 15.15 -7.22 -0.20
CA ILE A 161 14.56 -7.98 -1.32
C ILE A 161 14.69 -7.25 -2.68
N GLN A 162 14.73 -5.92 -2.71
CA GLN A 162 14.97 -5.17 -3.94
C GLN A 162 16.33 -5.51 -4.56
N ASP A 163 17.37 -5.59 -3.72
CA ASP A 163 18.72 -5.88 -4.17
C ASP A 163 18.79 -7.28 -4.82
N VAL A 164 17.98 -8.26 -4.33
CA VAL A 164 17.85 -9.60 -4.94
C VAL A 164 17.20 -9.51 -6.33
N TYR A 165 16.09 -8.78 -6.48
CA TYR A 165 15.43 -8.63 -7.78
C TYR A 165 16.33 -7.92 -8.81
N GLU A 166 17.08 -6.90 -8.40
CA GLU A 166 18.07 -6.24 -9.26
C GLU A 166 19.23 -7.19 -9.62
N ALA A 167 19.66 -8.03 -8.67
CA ALA A 167 20.71 -9.04 -8.89
C ALA A 167 20.28 -10.14 -9.87
N ILE A 168 18.99 -10.56 -9.87
CA ILE A 168 18.47 -11.48 -10.88
C ILE A 168 18.68 -10.91 -12.29
N GLY A 169 18.34 -9.63 -12.51
CA GLY A 169 18.58 -8.98 -13.80
C GLY A 169 20.06 -8.91 -14.16
N ALA A 170 20.94 -8.61 -13.20
CA ALA A 170 22.38 -8.57 -13.40
C ALA A 170 22.97 -9.96 -13.70
N ASN A 171 22.45 -11.02 -13.08
CA ASN A 171 22.85 -12.40 -13.34
C ASN A 171 22.45 -12.84 -14.75
N VAL A 172 21.19 -12.58 -15.16
CA VAL A 172 20.73 -12.86 -16.53
C VAL A 172 21.58 -12.12 -17.57
N ALA A 173 22.05 -10.91 -17.26
CA ALA A 173 22.95 -10.13 -18.11
C ALA A 173 24.43 -10.62 -18.06
N GLY A 174 24.75 -11.63 -17.24
CA GLY A 174 26.10 -12.17 -17.06
C GLY A 174 27.05 -11.26 -16.28
N LYS A 175 26.54 -10.30 -15.52
CA LYS A 175 27.34 -9.33 -14.73
C LYS A 175 27.74 -9.86 -13.36
N ILE A 176 26.97 -10.79 -12.80
CA ILE A 176 27.27 -11.51 -11.55
C ILE A 176 27.08 -13.02 -11.74
N SER A 177 27.77 -13.82 -10.93
CA SER A 177 27.67 -15.28 -10.93
C SER A 177 26.44 -15.79 -10.17
N ASP A 178 26.05 -17.06 -10.40
CA ASP A 178 25.01 -17.76 -9.64
C ASP A 178 25.36 -17.85 -8.15
N SER A 179 26.65 -18.04 -7.81
CA SER A 179 27.11 -18.04 -6.42
C SER A 179 26.89 -16.70 -5.74
N GLU A 180 27.17 -15.60 -6.41
CA GLU A 180 26.97 -14.25 -5.87
C GLU A 180 25.48 -13.91 -5.70
N LEU A 181 24.64 -14.34 -6.63
CA LEU A 181 23.17 -14.24 -6.50
C LEU A 181 22.69 -15.05 -5.29
N LYS A 182 23.22 -16.27 -5.10
CA LYS A 182 22.86 -17.13 -3.96
C LYS A 182 23.30 -16.55 -2.62
N GLU A 183 24.51 -15.98 -2.53
CA GLU A 183 24.98 -15.27 -1.33
C GLU A 183 24.01 -14.15 -0.92
N LEU A 184 23.51 -13.39 -1.90
CA LEU A 184 22.58 -12.29 -1.66
C LEU A 184 21.20 -12.79 -1.24
N GLU A 185 20.69 -13.85 -1.90
CA GLU A 185 19.43 -14.52 -1.56
C GLU A 185 19.41 -14.95 -0.09
N ASP A 186 20.51 -15.56 0.39
CA ASP A 186 20.57 -16.13 1.73
C ASP A 186 20.55 -15.08 2.85
N VAL A 187 20.95 -13.83 2.56
CA VAL A 187 21.07 -12.80 3.60
C VAL A 187 20.05 -11.65 3.50
N ALA A 188 19.39 -11.48 2.35
CA ALA A 188 18.60 -10.26 2.10
C ALA A 188 17.36 -10.09 2.97
N CYS A 189 16.80 -11.19 3.49
CA CYS A 189 15.57 -11.20 4.28
C CYS A 189 15.74 -11.94 5.61
N PRO A 190 16.42 -11.33 6.61
CA PRO A 190 16.76 -11.98 7.87
C PRO A 190 15.61 -11.93 8.89
N GLY A 191 14.63 -12.83 8.81
CA GLY A 191 13.58 -12.98 9.82
C GLY A 191 12.22 -12.38 9.42
N ALA A 192 11.42 -12.02 10.42
CA ALA A 192 10.05 -11.54 10.23
C ALA A 192 9.97 -10.03 10.01
N GLY A 193 8.94 -9.60 9.33
CA GLY A 193 8.63 -8.19 9.05
C GLY A 193 8.33 -7.95 7.57
N ALA A 194 7.72 -6.80 7.28
CA ALA A 194 7.47 -6.38 5.90
C ALA A 194 8.72 -5.78 5.27
N CYS A 195 8.71 -5.64 3.95
CA CYS A 195 9.87 -5.23 3.14
C CYS A 195 10.71 -4.09 3.73
N GLY A 196 12.05 -4.18 3.60
CA GLY A 196 13.01 -3.28 4.25
C GLY A 196 13.19 -1.90 3.61
N GLY A 197 12.38 -1.50 2.64
CA GLY A 197 12.43 -0.16 2.03
C GLY A 197 11.08 0.55 2.07
N GLN A 198 11.02 1.79 1.56
CA GLN A 198 9.78 2.58 1.45
C GLN A 198 8.95 2.09 0.26
N TYR A 199 8.69 0.78 0.26
CA TYR A 199 7.82 0.09 -0.68
C TYR A 199 6.37 0.21 -0.20
N THR A 200 5.43 -0.59 -0.75
CA THR A 200 4.01 -0.36 -0.49
C THR A 200 3.64 -0.57 0.98
N ALA A 201 4.14 -1.61 1.65
CA ALA A 201 3.82 -1.89 3.06
C ALA A 201 4.25 -0.72 3.98
N ASN A 202 5.52 -0.28 3.91
CA ASN A 202 6.01 0.83 4.73
C ASN A 202 5.40 2.18 4.32
N THR A 203 5.06 2.37 3.04
CA THR A 203 4.28 3.53 2.59
C THR A 203 2.91 3.56 3.25
N MET A 204 2.17 2.44 3.19
CA MET A 204 0.83 2.40 3.76
C MET A 204 0.83 2.42 5.29
N SER A 205 1.86 1.89 5.94
CA SER A 205 2.02 2.02 7.39
C SER A 205 2.26 3.49 7.81
N THR A 206 3.08 4.22 7.05
CA THR A 206 3.27 5.66 7.21
C THR A 206 1.95 6.41 7.00
N VAL A 207 1.19 6.04 5.96
CA VAL A 207 -0.15 6.57 5.68
C VAL A 207 -1.09 6.35 6.86
N MET A 208 -1.10 5.17 7.50
CA MET A 208 -2.01 4.90 8.63
C MET A 208 -1.75 5.81 9.83
N GLU A 209 -0.50 6.15 10.14
CA GLU A 209 -0.18 7.15 11.16
C GLU A 209 -0.61 8.55 10.74
N MET A 210 -0.31 8.94 9.50
CA MET A 210 -0.55 10.30 9.01
C MET A 210 -2.02 10.61 8.71
N ILE A 211 -2.84 9.59 8.44
CA ILE A 211 -4.29 9.72 8.34
C ILE A 211 -4.97 9.66 9.73
N GLY A 212 -4.22 9.24 10.76
CA GLY A 212 -4.68 9.17 12.13
C GLY A 212 -5.29 7.83 12.57
N LEU A 213 -5.23 6.76 11.76
CA LEU A 213 -5.76 5.43 12.11
C LEU A 213 -4.77 4.52 12.86
N SER A 214 -3.51 4.92 12.97
CA SER A 214 -2.49 4.29 13.83
C SER A 214 -1.91 5.32 14.80
N PRO A 215 -1.51 4.92 16.01
CA PRO A 215 -0.80 5.82 16.92
C PRO A 215 0.54 6.25 16.33
N MET A 216 0.87 7.53 16.42
CA MET A 216 2.10 8.08 15.86
C MET A 216 3.35 7.44 16.49
N GLY A 217 4.31 7.06 15.65
CA GLY A 217 5.59 6.46 16.04
C GLY A 217 5.57 4.94 16.22
N PHE A 218 4.40 4.30 16.23
CA PHE A 218 4.29 2.84 16.45
C PHE A 218 4.66 2.01 15.22
N ASN A 219 4.33 2.51 14.04
CA ASN A 219 4.50 1.75 12.80
C ASN A 219 5.95 1.74 12.29
N SER A 220 6.76 2.74 12.63
CA SER A 220 8.18 2.77 12.26
C SER A 220 9.04 1.77 13.04
N ILE A 221 8.58 1.27 14.20
CA ILE A 221 9.30 0.28 15.00
C ILE A 221 9.43 -1.03 14.20
N PRO A 222 10.66 -1.58 14.03
CA PRO A 222 10.88 -2.82 13.32
C PRO A 222 10.16 -4.02 13.95
N ALA A 223 9.85 -5.04 13.14
CA ALA A 223 9.02 -6.18 13.55
C ALA A 223 9.58 -6.98 14.72
N MET A 224 10.91 -7.12 14.79
CA MET A 224 11.60 -7.90 15.82
C MET A 224 12.17 -7.04 16.96
N ASP A 225 11.91 -5.73 16.96
CA ASP A 225 12.29 -4.86 18.07
C ASP A 225 11.41 -5.16 19.30
N PRO A 226 11.98 -5.27 20.51
CA PRO A 226 11.21 -5.49 21.74
C PRO A 226 10.12 -4.44 21.99
N GLN A 227 10.33 -3.18 21.61
CA GLN A 227 9.34 -2.13 21.71
C GLN A 227 8.05 -2.44 20.93
N LYS A 228 8.12 -3.33 19.92
CA LYS A 228 6.94 -3.72 19.14
C LYS A 228 5.90 -4.45 20.02
N ASP A 229 6.31 -5.22 21.01
CA ASP A 229 5.41 -5.86 21.97
C ASP A 229 4.74 -4.84 22.90
N GLU A 230 5.51 -3.84 23.35
CA GLU A 230 5.01 -2.76 24.23
C GLU A 230 3.95 -1.92 23.52
N VAL A 231 4.20 -1.50 22.27
CA VAL A 231 3.22 -0.70 21.51
C VAL A 231 2.02 -1.53 21.09
N SER A 232 2.16 -2.85 20.91
CA SER A 232 1.05 -3.76 20.66
C SER A 232 0.12 -3.84 21.88
N PHE A 233 0.69 -3.95 23.08
CA PHE A 233 -0.07 -3.87 24.32
C PHE A 233 -0.76 -2.50 24.48
N ALA A 234 -0.06 -1.41 24.17
CA ALA A 234 -0.62 -0.06 24.19
C ALA A 234 -1.81 0.10 23.24
N CYS A 235 -1.77 -0.50 22.04
CA CYS A 235 -2.89 -0.49 21.09
C CYS A 235 -4.17 -1.11 21.69
N GLY A 236 -4.03 -2.16 22.51
CA GLY A 236 -5.15 -2.75 23.24
C GLY A 236 -5.80 -1.78 24.24
N LYS A 237 -5.00 -0.93 24.89
CA LYS A 237 -5.53 0.13 25.77
C LYS A 237 -6.13 1.29 24.99
N ILE A 238 -5.50 1.69 23.88
CA ILE A 238 -5.96 2.81 23.06
C ILE A 238 -7.35 2.52 22.48
N VAL A 239 -7.62 1.29 21.99
CA VAL A 239 -8.95 0.95 21.45
C VAL A 239 -10.05 1.05 22.49
N MET A 240 -9.76 0.71 23.75
CA MET A 240 -10.70 0.91 24.86
C MET A 240 -10.97 2.38 25.12
N GLY A 241 -9.93 3.23 25.10
CA GLY A 241 -10.11 4.67 25.21
C GLY A 241 -10.88 5.30 24.04
N LEU A 242 -10.74 4.75 22.81
CA LEU A 242 -11.57 5.15 21.66
C LEU A 242 -13.04 4.83 21.88
N LEU A 243 -13.30 3.64 22.41
CA LEU A 243 -14.65 3.17 22.69
C LEU A 243 -15.33 4.05 23.77
N GLU A 244 -14.63 4.35 24.87
CA GLU A 244 -15.11 5.24 25.94
C GLU A 244 -15.45 6.65 25.43
N LYS A 245 -14.56 7.21 24.60
CA LYS A 245 -14.75 8.54 23.99
C LYS A 245 -15.79 8.56 22.87
N GLY A 246 -16.19 7.39 22.36
CA GLY A 246 -17.05 7.28 21.19
C GLY A 246 -16.40 7.79 19.90
N LEU A 247 -15.06 7.82 19.81
CA LEU A 247 -14.33 8.30 18.65
C LEU A 247 -14.25 7.18 17.59
N LYS A 248 -14.81 7.46 16.42
CA LYS A 248 -14.98 6.50 15.33
C LYS A 248 -14.07 6.81 14.14
N PRO A 249 -13.77 5.83 13.27
CA PRO A 249 -12.92 6.04 12.10
C PRO A 249 -13.38 7.18 11.18
N ARG A 250 -14.68 7.37 10.96
CA ARG A 250 -15.18 8.46 10.11
C ARG A 250 -15.06 9.85 10.73
N ASP A 251 -14.86 9.95 12.06
CA ASP A 251 -14.52 11.23 12.73
C ASP A 251 -13.06 11.63 12.46
N ILE A 252 -12.21 10.66 12.12
CA ILE A 252 -10.78 10.80 11.81
C ILE A 252 -10.57 10.94 10.31
N LEU A 253 -11.22 10.08 9.51
CA LEU A 253 -11.08 9.98 8.05
C LEU A 253 -11.76 11.17 7.35
N THR A 254 -11.25 12.37 7.56
CA THR A 254 -11.71 13.59 6.94
C THR A 254 -10.89 13.92 5.68
N ARG A 255 -11.39 14.80 4.83
CA ARG A 255 -10.64 15.31 3.67
C ARG A 255 -9.23 15.80 4.06
N LYS A 256 -9.10 16.51 5.18
CA LYS A 256 -7.82 17.01 5.70
C LYS A 256 -6.88 15.87 6.11
N ALA A 257 -7.41 14.80 6.70
CA ALA A 257 -6.62 13.62 7.05
C ALA A 257 -6.09 12.90 5.79
N PHE A 258 -6.89 12.80 4.73
CA PHE A 258 -6.41 12.26 3.45
C PHE A 258 -5.32 13.15 2.81
N GLU A 259 -5.43 14.46 2.89
CA GLU A 259 -4.35 15.35 2.41
C GLU A 259 -3.06 15.18 3.22
N ASN A 260 -3.14 14.97 4.54
CA ASN A 260 -1.98 14.62 5.38
C ASN A 260 -1.34 13.29 4.91
N ALA A 261 -2.16 12.29 4.64
CA ALA A 261 -1.69 11.01 4.12
C ALA A 261 -0.97 11.15 2.77
N ILE A 262 -1.55 11.89 1.83
CA ILE A 262 -0.92 12.16 0.52
C ILE A 262 0.40 12.91 0.68
N ALA A 263 0.45 13.91 1.57
CA ALA A 263 1.68 14.65 1.87
C ALA A 263 2.78 13.73 2.40
N SER A 264 2.45 12.74 3.23
CA SER A 264 3.42 11.78 3.74
C SER A 264 3.98 10.86 2.65
N VAL A 265 3.13 10.41 1.71
CA VAL A 265 3.57 9.62 0.55
C VAL A 265 4.52 10.45 -0.32
N ALA A 266 4.17 11.71 -0.59
CA ALA A 266 4.98 12.63 -1.37
C ALA A 266 6.34 12.90 -0.73
N ALA A 267 6.36 13.16 0.58
CA ALA A 267 7.56 13.50 1.33
C ALA A 267 8.49 12.31 1.60
N SER A 268 7.94 11.10 1.65
CA SER A 268 8.74 9.88 1.88
C SER A 268 9.21 9.20 0.59
N GLY A 269 8.80 9.68 -0.59
CA GLY A 269 9.06 9.00 -1.86
C GLY A 269 8.36 7.64 -1.94
N GLY A 270 7.16 7.56 -1.37
CA GLY A 270 6.39 6.33 -1.22
C GLY A 270 5.94 5.69 -2.54
N SER A 271 5.30 4.54 -2.41
CA SER A 271 4.79 3.73 -3.52
C SER A 271 3.62 4.39 -4.24
N THR A 272 3.57 4.25 -5.58
CA THR A 272 2.43 4.66 -6.41
C THR A 272 1.13 3.93 -6.02
N ASN A 273 1.23 2.73 -5.44
CA ASN A 273 0.08 1.98 -4.94
C ASN A 273 -0.74 2.74 -3.88
N ALA A 274 -0.10 3.69 -3.16
CA ALA A 274 -0.81 4.53 -2.20
C ALA A 274 -1.92 5.37 -2.86
N VAL A 275 -1.78 5.75 -4.14
CA VAL A 275 -2.85 6.44 -4.89
C VAL A 275 -4.09 5.56 -4.93
N LEU A 276 -3.92 4.31 -5.38
CA LEU A 276 -5.02 3.35 -5.47
C LEU A 276 -5.66 3.07 -4.11
N HIS A 277 -4.84 2.88 -3.08
CA HIS A 277 -5.31 2.51 -1.75
C HIS A 277 -6.00 3.65 -1.00
N LEU A 278 -5.49 4.88 -1.11
CA LEU A 278 -6.13 6.04 -0.51
C LEU A 278 -7.45 6.40 -1.18
N LEU A 279 -7.56 6.26 -2.52
CA LEU A 279 -8.84 6.39 -3.22
C LEU A 279 -9.86 5.37 -2.73
N ALA A 280 -9.43 4.10 -2.52
CA ALA A 280 -10.29 3.05 -2.00
C ALA A 280 -10.78 3.36 -0.59
N ILE A 281 -9.90 3.72 0.34
CA ILE A 281 -10.25 4.05 1.73
C ILE A 281 -11.16 5.28 1.78
N ALA A 282 -10.88 6.31 0.97
CA ALA A 282 -11.70 7.52 0.89
C ALA A 282 -13.12 7.22 0.43
N ARG A 283 -13.26 6.34 -0.57
CA ARG A 283 -14.55 5.88 -1.06
C ARG A 283 -15.37 5.20 0.03
N GLU A 284 -14.75 4.29 0.79
CA GLU A 284 -15.39 3.58 1.90
C GLU A 284 -15.76 4.53 3.06
N ALA A 285 -14.98 5.57 3.27
CA ALA A 285 -15.25 6.61 4.26
C ALA A 285 -16.33 7.61 3.80
N GLY A 286 -16.75 7.59 2.53
CA GLY A 286 -17.65 8.59 1.95
C GLY A 286 -16.99 9.96 1.73
N VAL A 287 -15.65 10.00 1.63
CA VAL A 287 -14.87 11.23 1.41
C VAL A 287 -14.56 11.38 -0.07
N LYS A 288 -14.92 12.51 -0.65
CA LYS A 288 -14.57 12.83 -2.04
C LYS A 288 -13.06 13.04 -2.15
N LEU A 289 -12.39 12.13 -2.87
CA LEU A 289 -10.98 12.17 -3.21
C LEU A 289 -10.82 11.80 -4.68
N GLU A 290 -10.03 12.58 -5.42
CA GLU A 290 -9.81 12.40 -6.84
C GLU A 290 -8.30 12.22 -7.12
N ILE A 291 -7.95 11.60 -8.25
CA ILE A 291 -6.56 11.33 -8.60
C ILE A 291 -5.72 12.62 -8.67
N ASP A 292 -6.31 13.72 -9.12
CA ASP A 292 -5.63 15.03 -9.22
C ASP A 292 -5.30 15.67 -7.85
N ASP A 293 -5.95 15.20 -6.77
CA ASP A 293 -5.59 15.64 -5.42
C ASP A 293 -4.17 15.22 -5.05
N PHE A 294 -3.74 14.05 -5.52
CA PHE A 294 -2.37 13.57 -5.32
C PHE A 294 -1.35 14.49 -6.00
N GLN A 295 -1.66 14.95 -7.21
CA GLN A 295 -0.83 15.93 -7.91
C GLN A 295 -0.74 17.24 -7.13
N ARG A 296 -1.88 17.78 -6.70
CA ARG A 296 -1.95 19.08 -6.00
C ARG A 296 -1.16 19.05 -4.70
N VAL A 297 -1.30 17.99 -3.91
CA VAL A 297 -0.59 17.84 -2.64
C VAL A 297 0.89 17.53 -2.87
N SER A 298 1.22 16.62 -3.79
CA SER A 298 2.61 16.25 -4.07
C SER A 298 3.42 17.43 -4.60
N GLN A 299 2.84 18.26 -5.46
CA GLN A 299 3.54 19.41 -6.06
C GLN A 299 3.99 20.44 -5.00
N ARG A 300 3.24 20.63 -3.92
CA ARG A 300 3.59 21.56 -2.83
C ARG A 300 4.43 20.95 -1.73
N THR A 301 4.51 19.63 -1.62
CA THR A 301 5.16 18.93 -0.52
C THR A 301 6.58 18.52 -0.91
N PRO A 302 7.63 18.91 -0.18
CA PRO A 302 8.99 18.53 -0.53
C PRO A 302 9.26 17.03 -0.24
N LEU A 303 10.13 16.41 -1.03
CA LEU A 303 10.69 15.08 -0.73
C LEU A 303 11.75 15.25 0.36
N LEU A 304 11.54 14.63 1.51
CA LEU A 304 12.41 14.73 2.69
C LEU A 304 13.16 13.44 3.00
N ALA A 305 12.51 12.27 2.84
CA ALA A 305 13.14 11.01 3.21
C ALA A 305 14.08 10.48 2.11
N ASP A 306 15.25 9.98 2.53
CA ASP A 306 16.29 9.39 1.67
C ASP A 306 16.24 7.86 1.74
N LEU A 307 15.07 7.28 1.49
CA LEU A 307 14.79 5.85 1.66
C LEU A 307 14.86 5.07 0.34
N LYS A 308 15.32 3.80 0.39
CA LYS A 308 15.18 2.87 -0.74
C LYS A 308 13.70 2.77 -1.17
N PRO A 309 13.40 2.65 -2.49
CA PRO A 309 14.30 2.34 -3.61
C PRO A 309 15.03 3.54 -4.18
N SER A 310 14.62 4.76 -3.90
CA SER A 310 15.13 5.98 -4.53
C SER A 310 16.29 6.61 -3.76
N GLY A 311 16.48 6.22 -2.51
CA GLY A 311 17.47 6.75 -1.59
C GLY A 311 18.44 5.70 -1.04
N ARG A 312 19.23 6.12 -0.07
CA ARG A 312 20.35 5.34 0.49
C ARG A 312 19.95 4.39 1.61
N PHE A 313 18.95 4.79 2.42
CA PHE A 313 18.63 4.17 3.69
C PHE A 313 17.49 3.16 3.60
N VAL A 314 17.48 2.19 4.51
CA VAL A 314 16.40 1.20 4.64
C VAL A 314 15.31 1.70 5.61
N ALA A 315 14.16 1.04 5.63
CA ALA A 315 13.02 1.47 6.47
C ALA A 315 13.34 1.43 7.98
N ALA A 316 14.19 0.50 8.44
CA ALA A 316 14.64 0.45 9.83
C ALA A 316 15.47 1.69 10.23
N ASP A 317 16.16 2.32 9.28
CA ASP A 317 16.91 3.56 9.54
C ASP A 317 15.98 4.73 9.84
N MET A 318 14.78 4.73 9.25
CA MET A 318 13.77 5.75 9.56
C MET A 318 13.37 5.72 11.03
N HIS A 319 13.18 4.54 11.61
CA HIS A 319 12.91 4.41 13.05
C HIS A 319 14.05 5.00 13.87
N ARG A 320 15.29 4.64 13.56
CA ARG A 320 16.49 5.15 14.26
C ARG A 320 16.67 6.66 14.13
N ALA A 321 16.19 7.27 13.06
CA ALA A 321 16.29 8.72 12.82
C ALA A 321 15.29 9.56 13.66
N GLY A 322 14.25 8.95 14.18
CA GLY A 322 13.14 9.60 14.89
C GLY A 322 11.75 9.21 14.39
N GLY A 323 11.70 8.25 13.48
CA GLY A 323 10.48 7.62 13.01
C GLY A 323 9.59 8.48 12.10
N ILE A 324 8.39 7.99 11.87
CA ILE A 324 7.34 8.71 11.11
C ILE A 324 6.98 10.01 11.81
N GLY A 325 7.04 10.05 13.14
CA GLY A 325 6.81 11.26 13.93
C GLY A 325 7.73 12.42 13.54
N LEU A 326 9.03 12.16 13.27
CA LEU A 326 9.96 13.19 12.80
C LEU A 326 9.57 13.73 11.41
N LEU A 327 9.13 12.84 10.50
CA LEU A 327 8.60 13.27 9.19
C LEU A 327 7.37 14.17 9.39
N ALA A 328 6.44 13.77 10.26
CA ALA A 328 5.26 14.57 10.60
C ALA A 328 5.64 15.94 11.17
N LYS A 329 6.61 15.98 12.09
CA LYS A 329 7.11 17.23 12.70
C LYS A 329 7.67 18.18 11.63
N ARG A 330 8.53 17.69 10.74
CA ARG A 330 9.07 18.48 9.62
C ARG A 330 7.95 19.02 8.72
N LEU A 331 6.99 18.18 8.36
CA LEU A 331 5.87 18.60 7.53
C LEU A 331 4.95 19.60 8.23
N MET A 332 4.78 19.50 9.55
CA MET A 332 4.05 20.49 10.35
C MET A 332 4.77 21.84 10.41
N GLU A 333 6.08 21.84 10.64
CA GLU A 333 6.92 23.05 10.63
C GLU A 333 6.81 23.80 9.28
N GLY A 334 6.75 23.04 8.18
CA GLY A 334 6.58 23.57 6.82
C GLY A 334 5.14 23.93 6.44
N LYS A 335 4.16 23.73 7.31
CA LYS A 335 2.71 23.92 7.06
C LYS A 335 2.16 23.06 5.92
N TYR A 336 2.74 21.87 5.72
CA TYR A 336 2.30 20.90 4.71
C TYR A 336 1.22 19.95 5.23
N LEU A 337 0.93 19.95 6.53
CA LEU A 337 -0.11 19.13 7.17
C LEU A 337 -1.19 19.99 7.81
N HIS A 338 -2.37 19.40 7.91
CA HIS A 338 -3.51 19.92 8.66
C HIS A 338 -3.39 19.47 10.13
N GLY A 339 -2.81 20.30 10.99
CA GLY A 339 -2.48 19.97 12.36
C GLY A 339 -3.66 19.66 13.26
N ALA A 340 -4.85 20.20 12.97
CA ALA A 340 -6.07 19.95 13.76
C ALA A 340 -6.76 18.61 13.43
N ALA A 341 -6.22 17.80 12.49
CA ALA A 341 -6.76 16.48 12.18
C ALA A 341 -6.66 15.56 13.41
N LYS A 342 -7.74 14.85 13.72
CA LYS A 342 -7.82 13.92 14.86
C LYS A 342 -7.05 12.63 14.59
N THR A 343 -6.57 11.99 15.66
CA THR A 343 -5.94 10.68 15.62
C THR A 343 -6.59 9.70 16.60
N VAL A 344 -6.29 8.42 16.44
CA VAL A 344 -6.80 7.36 17.34
C VAL A 344 -6.35 7.48 18.79
N THR A 345 -5.36 8.28 19.11
CA THR A 345 -4.98 8.56 20.50
C THR A 345 -5.90 9.57 21.17
N GLY A 346 -6.73 10.25 20.37
CA GLY A 346 -7.57 11.36 20.83
C GLY A 346 -6.84 12.71 20.79
N LEU A 347 -5.58 12.74 20.40
CA LEU A 347 -4.80 13.95 20.14
C LEU A 347 -4.94 14.39 18.68
N THR A 348 -4.58 15.63 18.42
CA THR A 348 -4.46 16.15 17.07
C THR A 348 -3.13 15.75 16.41
N MET A 349 -3.07 15.81 15.10
CA MET A 349 -1.84 15.56 14.33
C MET A 349 -0.68 16.47 14.78
N ALA A 350 -0.97 17.74 15.10
CA ALA A 350 0.04 18.68 15.60
C ALA A 350 0.61 18.26 16.95
N GLU A 351 -0.26 17.86 17.90
CA GLU A 351 0.17 17.39 19.23
C GLU A 351 0.98 16.11 19.14
N GLU A 352 0.62 15.18 18.23
CA GLU A 352 1.39 13.96 18.00
C GLU A 352 2.76 14.26 17.40
N ALA A 353 2.82 15.09 16.37
CA ALA A 353 4.06 15.45 15.69
C ALA A 353 5.08 16.16 16.65
N GLN A 354 4.59 16.95 17.60
CA GLN A 354 5.44 17.65 18.57
C GLN A 354 6.22 16.70 19.50
N LYS A 355 5.71 15.48 19.75
CA LYS A 355 6.38 14.49 20.61
C LYS A 355 7.63 13.90 19.97
N ALA A 356 7.78 14.03 18.65
CA ALA A 356 8.88 13.41 17.91
C ALA A 356 10.23 14.00 18.31
N GLN A 357 11.19 13.11 18.54
CA GLN A 357 12.57 13.45 18.85
C GLN A 357 13.46 13.07 17.67
N GLU A 358 14.31 13.99 17.25
CA GLU A 358 15.29 13.75 16.21
C GLU A 358 16.57 13.16 16.80
N THR A 359 17.06 12.08 16.22
CA THR A 359 18.36 11.52 16.58
C THR A 359 19.48 12.44 16.05
N PRO A 360 20.38 12.93 16.90
CA PRO A 360 21.48 13.77 16.45
C PRO A 360 22.33 13.13 15.34
N GLY A 361 22.60 13.89 14.28
CA GLY A 361 23.42 13.42 13.16
C GLY A 361 22.72 12.50 12.16
N GLN A 362 21.43 12.27 12.28
CA GLN A 362 20.67 11.48 11.30
C GLN A 362 20.64 12.19 9.93
N GLU A 363 20.67 11.39 8.84
CA GLU A 363 20.60 11.86 7.45
C GLU A 363 19.42 11.28 6.67
N VAL A 364 18.57 10.50 7.34
CA VAL A 364 17.45 9.77 6.70
C VAL A 364 16.32 10.71 6.31
N ILE A 365 16.00 11.67 7.19
CA ILE A 365 14.95 12.68 7.00
C ILE A 365 15.63 14.05 6.91
N ALA A 366 15.69 14.58 5.68
CA ALA A 366 16.33 15.86 5.40
C ALA A 366 15.61 17.02 6.09
N PRO A 367 16.33 18.08 6.53
CA PRO A 367 15.71 19.29 7.03
C PRO A 367 14.99 20.05 5.90
N LEU A 368 13.96 20.81 6.24
CA LEU A 368 13.17 21.61 5.28
C LEU A 368 14.00 22.60 4.47
N VAL A 369 15.06 23.14 5.07
CA VAL A 369 15.96 24.10 4.39
C VAL A 369 16.79 23.45 3.27
N LYS A 370 16.94 22.11 3.31
CA LYS A 370 17.70 21.34 2.30
C LYS A 370 16.98 20.03 1.97
N PRO A 371 15.78 20.09 1.37
CA PRO A 371 15.05 18.89 0.99
C PRO A 371 15.78 18.11 -0.10
N LYS A 372 15.50 16.82 -0.24
CA LYS A 372 16.01 15.99 -1.35
C LYS A 372 15.51 16.49 -2.72
N LYS A 373 14.22 16.89 -2.76
CA LYS A 373 13.59 17.61 -3.91
C LYS A 373 12.60 18.63 -3.35
N LYS A 374 12.43 19.75 -4.08
CA LYS A 374 11.47 20.80 -3.69
C LYS A 374 10.01 20.38 -3.83
N THR A 375 9.73 19.32 -4.61
CA THR A 375 8.40 18.73 -4.83
C THR A 375 8.42 17.27 -4.45
N GLY A 376 7.24 16.68 -4.23
CA GLY A 376 7.09 15.27 -3.86
C GLY A 376 7.45 14.29 -4.97
N GLY A 377 7.48 13.02 -4.58
CA GLY A 377 7.92 11.91 -5.44
C GLY A 377 6.87 11.39 -6.43
N LEU A 378 5.63 11.89 -6.40
CA LEU A 378 4.53 11.41 -7.25
C LEU A 378 4.07 12.49 -8.24
N VAL A 379 3.78 12.07 -9.48
CA VAL A 379 3.15 12.92 -10.50
C VAL A 379 2.00 12.17 -11.17
N ILE A 380 0.89 12.87 -11.37
CA ILE A 380 -0.24 12.37 -12.15
C ILE A 380 -0.12 12.94 -13.57
N LEU A 381 -0.13 12.04 -14.57
CA LEU A 381 -0.15 12.42 -15.97
C LEU A 381 -1.54 12.20 -16.55
N HIS A 382 -1.89 13.06 -17.50
CA HIS A 382 -3.08 12.95 -18.35
C HIS A 382 -2.68 12.98 -19.82
N GLY A 383 -3.62 12.74 -20.70
CA GLY A 383 -3.42 12.80 -22.15
C GLY A 383 -4.32 11.85 -22.90
N ASN A 384 -4.10 11.74 -24.20
CA ASN A 384 -4.94 10.88 -25.03
C ASN A 384 -4.76 9.38 -24.76
N LEU A 385 -3.71 8.97 -24.03
CA LEU A 385 -3.53 7.59 -23.54
C LEU A 385 -4.11 7.35 -22.15
N ALA A 386 -4.18 8.40 -21.34
CA ALA A 386 -4.65 8.34 -19.95
C ALA A 386 -5.65 9.47 -19.66
N PRO A 387 -6.84 9.49 -20.28
CA PRO A 387 -7.82 10.55 -20.03
C PRO A 387 -8.33 10.60 -18.59
N GLU A 388 -8.39 9.47 -17.89
CA GLU A 388 -8.72 9.40 -16.45
C GLU A 388 -7.48 9.52 -15.56
N GLY A 389 -6.28 9.63 -16.13
CA GLY A 389 -5.02 9.77 -15.45
C GLY A 389 -4.22 8.46 -15.34
N CYS A 390 -2.96 8.64 -14.98
CA CYS A 390 -2.01 7.59 -14.60
C CYS A 390 -1.02 8.16 -13.60
N VAL A 391 -0.25 7.31 -12.94
CA VAL A 391 0.70 7.72 -11.90
C VAL A 391 2.12 7.34 -12.27
N ILE A 392 3.06 8.26 -12.05
CA ILE A 392 4.50 8.00 -12.10
C ILE A 392 5.17 8.37 -10.77
N LYS A 393 6.27 7.68 -10.49
CA LYS A 393 7.16 8.00 -9.36
C LYS A 393 8.41 8.67 -9.90
N ILE A 394 8.67 9.89 -9.45
CA ILE A 394 9.83 10.70 -9.87
C ILE A 394 10.89 10.87 -8.77
N SER A 395 10.67 10.27 -7.60
CA SER A 395 11.69 10.21 -6.55
C SER A 395 12.90 9.42 -7.05
N GLY A 396 14.09 10.01 -7.03
CA GLY A 396 15.33 9.36 -7.47
C GLY A 396 15.57 9.35 -8.98
N HIS A 397 14.77 10.07 -9.79
CA HIS A 397 14.99 10.17 -11.23
C HIS A 397 15.22 11.63 -11.64
N GLU A 398 16.18 11.83 -12.54
CA GLU A 398 16.44 13.11 -13.17
C GLU A 398 15.72 13.24 -14.52
N ARG A 399 15.53 12.09 -15.21
CA ARG A 399 14.82 12.05 -16.48
C ARG A 399 13.32 12.22 -16.27
N LEU A 400 12.78 13.33 -16.72
CA LEU A 400 11.37 13.69 -16.58
C LEU A 400 10.61 13.71 -17.93
N GLU A 401 11.31 13.41 -19.04
CA GLU A 401 10.75 13.38 -20.38
C GLU A 401 11.31 12.19 -21.16
N HIS A 402 10.45 11.55 -21.96
CA HIS A 402 10.86 10.52 -22.90
C HIS A 402 9.92 10.51 -24.11
N ARG A 403 10.50 10.32 -25.29
CA ARG A 403 9.75 10.17 -26.53
C ARG A 403 10.37 9.04 -27.34
N GLY A 404 9.56 8.03 -27.68
CA GLY A 404 10.07 6.87 -28.38
C GLY A 404 9.00 5.95 -28.98
N PRO A 405 9.42 4.98 -29.81
CA PRO A 405 8.51 4.02 -30.44
C PRO A 405 7.98 3.01 -29.41
N ALA A 406 6.69 2.72 -29.50
CA ALA A 406 6.01 1.72 -28.69
C ALA A 406 6.48 0.30 -29.04
N ARG A 407 6.64 -0.52 -28.01
CA ARG A 407 6.78 -1.99 -28.07
C ARG A 407 5.64 -2.57 -27.26
N VAL A 408 4.62 -3.12 -27.91
CA VAL A 408 3.33 -3.48 -27.31
C VAL A 408 3.29 -4.96 -26.94
N PHE A 409 2.88 -5.23 -25.70
CA PHE A 409 2.74 -6.58 -25.14
C PHE A 409 1.39 -6.75 -24.46
N GLU A 410 0.77 -7.92 -24.64
CA GLU A 410 -0.54 -8.24 -24.07
C GLU A 410 -0.45 -8.83 -22.65
N SER A 411 0.76 -9.04 -22.13
CA SER A 411 1.00 -9.53 -20.78
C SER A 411 2.43 -9.23 -20.32
N GLU A 412 2.65 -9.31 -19.00
CA GLU A 412 3.98 -9.20 -18.39
C GLU A 412 4.94 -10.28 -18.91
N GLU A 413 4.47 -11.53 -19.07
CA GLU A 413 5.29 -12.65 -19.55
C GLU A 413 5.81 -12.40 -20.96
N ALA A 414 4.97 -11.85 -21.83
CA ALA A 414 5.38 -11.50 -23.19
C ALA A 414 6.44 -10.41 -23.19
N ALA A 415 6.29 -9.39 -22.35
CA ALA A 415 7.27 -8.33 -22.18
C ALA A 415 8.58 -8.87 -21.59
N MET A 416 8.53 -9.69 -20.55
CA MET A 416 9.69 -10.33 -19.94
C MET A 416 10.47 -11.18 -20.95
N ALA A 417 9.78 -11.99 -21.75
CA ALA A 417 10.39 -12.77 -22.82
C ALA A 417 11.09 -11.88 -23.87
N ALA A 418 10.55 -10.70 -24.15
CA ALA A 418 11.19 -9.75 -25.08
C ALA A 418 12.45 -9.11 -24.47
N VAL A 419 12.44 -8.78 -23.17
CA VAL A 419 13.65 -8.28 -22.46
C VAL A 419 14.73 -9.33 -22.47
N THR A 420 14.43 -10.55 -22.01
CA THR A 420 15.39 -11.68 -21.95
C THR A 420 15.99 -11.99 -23.33
N LYS A 421 15.21 -11.87 -24.41
CA LYS A 421 15.68 -12.06 -25.79
C LYS A 421 16.34 -10.82 -26.40
N LYS A 422 16.63 -9.78 -25.59
CA LYS A 422 17.27 -8.51 -26.00
C LYS A 422 16.56 -7.82 -27.18
N LYS A 423 15.22 -7.93 -27.22
CA LYS A 423 14.38 -7.28 -28.27
C LYS A 423 14.01 -5.84 -27.92
N ILE A 424 14.18 -5.42 -26.67
CA ILE A 424 13.97 -4.04 -26.21
C ILE A 424 15.28 -3.27 -26.42
N ARG A 425 15.18 -2.06 -26.99
CA ARG A 425 16.31 -1.22 -27.34
C ARG A 425 16.25 0.12 -26.60
N ALA A 426 17.38 0.76 -26.44
CA ALA A 426 17.43 2.14 -25.96
C ALA A 426 16.53 3.06 -26.81
N GLY A 427 15.72 3.88 -26.14
CA GLY A 427 14.73 4.74 -26.78
C GLY A 427 13.32 4.14 -26.89
N ASP A 428 13.14 2.84 -26.71
CA ASP A 428 11.81 2.21 -26.80
C ASP A 428 10.90 2.65 -25.63
N VAL A 429 9.59 2.61 -25.89
CA VAL A 429 8.53 2.68 -24.87
C VAL A 429 7.83 1.33 -24.80
N VAL A 430 8.05 0.59 -23.73
CA VAL A 430 7.37 -0.67 -23.49
C VAL A 430 5.93 -0.41 -23.06
N VAL A 431 4.96 -1.02 -23.72
CA VAL A 431 3.53 -0.93 -23.42
C VAL A 431 3.02 -2.31 -23.02
N ILE A 432 2.61 -2.45 -21.76
CA ILE A 432 1.99 -3.70 -21.28
C ILE A 432 0.53 -3.40 -20.97
N ARG A 433 -0.40 -4.10 -21.62
CA ARG A 433 -1.82 -3.86 -21.49
C ARG A 433 -2.59 -5.14 -21.13
N ASN A 434 -3.89 -4.99 -20.81
CA ASN A 434 -4.75 -6.06 -20.29
C ASN A 434 -4.30 -6.61 -18.92
N GLU A 435 -3.61 -5.77 -18.13
CA GLU A 435 -3.19 -6.02 -16.76
C GLU A 435 -3.89 -5.07 -15.77
N GLY A 436 -4.92 -4.33 -16.24
CA GLY A 436 -5.75 -3.45 -15.42
C GLY A 436 -6.71 -4.20 -14.49
N PRO A 437 -7.52 -3.46 -13.69
CA PRO A 437 -8.39 -4.06 -12.67
C PRO A 437 -9.32 -5.15 -13.20
N LYS A 438 -9.90 -4.95 -14.37
CA LYS A 438 -10.87 -5.86 -14.97
C LYS A 438 -10.23 -6.84 -15.96
N GLY A 439 -9.33 -6.37 -16.81
CA GLY A 439 -8.69 -7.19 -17.85
C GLY A 439 -7.67 -8.16 -17.27
N GLY A 440 -6.89 -7.71 -16.32
CA GLY A 440 -5.99 -8.54 -15.51
C GLY A 440 -6.46 -8.57 -14.05
N PRO A 441 -7.56 -9.31 -13.72
CA PRO A 441 -8.13 -9.24 -12.39
C PRO A 441 -7.09 -9.36 -11.29
N GLY A 442 -7.06 -8.36 -10.37
CA GLY A 442 -6.01 -8.21 -9.38
C GLY A 442 -4.88 -7.26 -9.79
N MET A 443 -4.89 -6.73 -11.04
CA MET A 443 -4.01 -5.62 -11.43
C MET A 443 -2.57 -5.83 -10.92
N ARG A 444 -1.93 -6.95 -11.30
CA ARG A 444 -0.66 -7.42 -10.71
C ARG A 444 0.46 -6.39 -10.79
N GLU A 445 1.35 -6.42 -9.83
CA GLU A 445 2.56 -5.60 -9.83
C GLU A 445 3.64 -6.22 -10.70
N MET A 446 4.29 -5.40 -11.51
CA MET A 446 5.28 -5.86 -12.49
C MET A 446 6.69 -5.39 -12.11
N LEU A 447 7.27 -5.99 -11.05
CA LEU A 447 8.66 -5.72 -10.67
C LEU A 447 9.66 -6.50 -11.54
N GLY A 448 9.34 -7.74 -11.92
CA GLY A 448 10.24 -8.61 -12.67
C GLY A 448 10.71 -7.98 -13.98
N VAL A 449 9.78 -7.52 -14.82
CA VAL A 449 10.11 -6.90 -16.11
C VAL A 449 10.85 -5.58 -15.94
N THR A 450 10.49 -4.76 -14.93
CA THR A 450 11.17 -3.47 -14.69
C THR A 450 12.57 -3.66 -14.15
N ALA A 451 12.79 -4.62 -13.25
CA ALA A 451 14.12 -5.00 -12.75
C ALA A 451 15.00 -5.58 -13.86
N ALA A 452 14.44 -6.40 -14.76
CA ALA A 452 15.16 -6.94 -15.91
C ALA A 452 15.64 -5.84 -16.87
N ILE A 453 14.77 -4.85 -17.18
CA ILE A 453 15.15 -3.68 -17.98
C ILE A 453 16.31 -2.91 -17.34
N VAL A 454 16.27 -2.70 -16.02
CA VAL A 454 17.36 -2.05 -15.28
C VAL A 454 18.62 -2.90 -15.29
N GLY A 455 18.51 -4.21 -15.07
CA GLY A 455 19.60 -5.17 -15.10
C GLY A 455 20.35 -5.21 -16.44
N GLU A 456 19.62 -5.13 -17.56
CA GLU A 456 20.19 -5.00 -18.91
C GLU A 456 20.89 -3.65 -19.15
N GLY A 457 20.76 -2.68 -18.23
CA GLY A 457 21.34 -1.33 -18.37
C GLY A 457 20.46 -0.35 -19.15
N LEU A 458 19.19 -0.69 -19.39
CA LEU A 458 18.27 0.10 -20.17
C LEU A 458 17.38 1.03 -19.32
N GLY A 459 17.52 1.04 -17.99
CA GLY A 459 16.67 1.78 -17.06
C GLY A 459 16.59 3.28 -17.32
N GLU A 460 17.67 3.90 -17.81
CA GLU A 460 17.72 5.33 -18.12
C GLU A 460 17.38 5.65 -19.58
N SER A 461 17.21 4.64 -20.44
CA SER A 461 16.98 4.84 -21.88
C SER A 461 15.64 4.30 -22.39
N VAL A 462 14.93 3.50 -21.58
CA VAL A 462 13.61 2.95 -21.89
C VAL A 462 12.58 3.57 -20.95
N ALA A 463 11.36 3.78 -21.43
CA ALA A 463 10.20 4.08 -20.60
C ALA A 463 9.20 2.90 -20.69
N LEU A 464 8.32 2.78 -19.70
CA LEU A 464 7.28 1.74 -19.69
C LEU A 464 5.95 2.32 -19.22
N LEU A 465 4.86 1.88 -19.83
CA LEU A 465 3.51 2.19 -19.38
C LEU A 465 2.62 0.94 -19.32
N THR A 466 1.67 0.95 -18.40
CA THR A 466 0.74 -0.17 -18.23
C THR A 466 -0.58 0.28 -17.60
N ASP A 467 -1.66 -0.41 -17.92
CA ASP A 467 -2.93 -0.33 -17.20
C ASP A 467 -2.92 -1.15 -15.89
N GLY A 468 -1.85 -1.96 -15.67
CA GLY A 468 -1.56 -2.63 -14.41
C GLY A 468 -0.85 -1.73 -13.39
N ARG A 469 -0.06 -2.35 -12.48
CA ARG A 469 0.67 -1.67 -11.40
C ARG A 469 2.16 -1.97 -11.45
N PHE A 470 2.91 -1.12 -10.76
CA PHE A 470 4.31 -1.37 -10.45
C PHE A 470 4.49 -1.55 -8.94
N SER A 471 5.46 -2.38 -8.56
CA SER A 471 5.93 -2.48 -7.18
C SER A 471 6.46 -1.14 -6.68
N GLY A 472 6.34 -0.87 -5.38
CA GLY A 472 6.98 0.26 -4.74
C GLY A 472 8.51 0.29 -4.89
N ALA A 473 9.13 -0.87 -5.21
CA ALA A 473 10.56 -1.02 -5.47
C ALA A 473 10.99 -0.66 -6.91
N THR A 474 10.05 -0.40 -7.82
CA THR A 474 10.34 -0.10 -9.23
C THR A 474 11.12 1.20 -9.39
N ARG A 475 12.11 1.19 -10.31
CA ARG A 475 12.91 2.33 -10.75
C ARG A 475 12.70 2.58 -12.26
N GLY A 476 12.97 3.79 -12.72
CA GLY A 476 12.84 4.20 -14.12
C GLY A 476 11.60 5.05 -14.39
N LEU A 477 11.46 5.57 -15.61
CA LEU A 477 10.30 6.35 -16.03
C LEU A 477 9.17 5.39 -16.39
N MET A 478 8.36 5.03 -15.38
CA MET A 478 7.33 4.00 -15.45
C MET A 478 5.96 4.58 -15.08
N ALA A 479 4.99 4.58 -16.02
CA ALA A 479 3.61 5.01 -15.80
C ALA A 479 2.69 3.82 -15.55
N GLY A 480 2.16 3.71 -14.36
CA GLY A 480 1.17 2.69 -13.98
C GLY A 480 -0.23 3.27 -13.84
N HIS A 481 -1.20 2.36 -13.65
CA HIS A 481 -2.61 2.72 -13.46
C HIS A 481 -3.18 3.53 -14.64
N VAL A 482 -2.69 3.28 -15.87
CA VAL A 482 -3.21 3.99 -17.06
C VAL A 482 -4.70 3.70 -17.19
N ALA A 483 -5.50 4.76 -17.09
CA ALA A 483 -6.96 4.64 -17.06
C ALA A 483 -7.61 5.55 -18.13
N PRO A 484 -8.69 5.04 -18.79
CA PRO A 484 -9.30 3.71 -18.66
C PRO A 484 -8.39 2.58 -19.17
N GLU A 485 -8.53 1.38 -18.58
CA GLU A 485 -7.76 0.19 -18.97
C GLU A 485 -8.12 -0.35 -20.38
N ALA A 486 -7.22 -1.13 -20.98
CA ALA A 486 -7.43 -1.71 -22.31
C ALA A 486 -8.68 -2.59 -22.38
N ALA A 487 -8.95 -3.39 -21.35
CA ALA A 487 -10.10 -4.30 -21.30
C ALA A 487 -11.47 -3.57 -21.27
N LEU A 488 -11.49 -2.30 -20.91
CA LEU A 488 -12.67 -1.43 -21.00
C LEU A 488 -12.70 -0.58 -22.28
N GLY A 489 -11.80 -0.85 -23.22
CA GLY A 489 -11.68 -0.06 -24.44
C GLY A 489 -10.98 1.29 -24.20
N GLY A 490 -10.14 1.40 -23.18
CA GLY A 490 -9.29 2.56 -22.99
C GLY A 490 -8.30 2.78 -24.14
N PRO A 491 -7.83 4.01 -24.36
CA PRO A 491 -6.97 4.36 -25.51
C PRO A 491 -5.68 3.53 -25.63
N ILE A 492 -5.16 3.03 -24.51
CA ILE A 492 -4.00 2.12 -24.49
C ILE A 492 -4.23 0.85 -25.35
N ALA A 493 -5.49 0.42 -25.49
CA ALA A 493 -5.86 -0.72 -26.35
C ALA A 493 -5.59 -0.45 -27.86
N ALA A 494 -5.56 0.80 -28.25
CA ALA A 494 -5.39 1.21 -29.65
C ALA A 494 -3.91 1.40 -30.06
N VAL A 495 -2.97 1.37 -29.12
CA VAL A 495 -1.52 1.53 -29.38
C VAL A 495 -1.01 0.35 -30.20
N LYS A 496 -0.16 0.61 -31.19
CA LYS A 496 0.50 -0.37 -32.03
C LYS A 496 2.02 -0.25 -31.93
N ASP A 497 2.72 -1.34 -32.24
CA ASP A 497 4.18 -1.31 -32.35
C ASP A 497 4.62 -0.18 -33.32
N GLY A 498 5.63 0.59 -32.89
CA GLY A 498 6.18 1.70 -33.61
C GLY A 498 5.44 3.03 -33.48
N ASP A 499 4.25 3.08 -32.86
CA ASP A 499 3.60 4.35 -32.54
C ASP A 499 4.50 5.16 -31.60
N VAL A 500 4.67 6.44 -31.87
CA VAL A 500 5.48 7.31 -31.00
C VAL A 500 4.68 7.69 -29.76
N ILE A 501 5.24 7.39 -28.58
CA ILE A 501 4.67 7.77 -27.30
C ILE A 501 5.53 8.84 -26.64
N HIS A 502 4.87 9.85 -26.11
CA HIS A 502 5.48 10.96 -25.40
C HIS A 502 5.05 10.99 -23.94
N PHE A 503 6.04 10.88 -23.05
CA PHE A 503 5.96 11.14 -21.60
C PHE A 503 6.55 12.50 -21.32
N ASP A 504 5.87 13.37 -20.62
CA ASP A 504 6.39 14.63 -20.09
C ASP A 504 5.87 14.85 -18.67
N ALA A 505 6.70 14.52 -17.68
CA ALA A 505 6.35 14.68 -16.27
C ALA A 505 6.21 16.16 -15.85
N LYS A 506 6.94 17.08 -16.53
CA LYS A 506 6.85 18.52 -16.23
C LYS A 506 5.54 19.10 -16.72
N LYS A 507 5.13 18.74 -17.93
CA LYS A 507 3.84 19.14 -18.51
C LYS A 507 2.69 18.24 -18.07
N ARG A 508 2.99 17.12 -17.37
CA ARG A 508 2.03 16.13 -16.92
C ARG A 508 1.27 15.47 -18.09
N VAL A 509 2.00 15.08 -19.13
CA VAL A 509 1.42 14.54 -20.36
C VAL A 509 1.87 13.09 -20.58
N LEU A 510 0.91 12.23 -20.93
CA LEU A 510 1.12 10.90 -21.51
C LEU A 510 0.26 10.78 -22.77
N GLN A 511 0.90 10.73 -23.93
CA GLN A 511 0.16 10.70 -25.20
C GLN A 511 0.81 9.82 -26.26
N VAL A 512 0.01 9.27 -27.15
CA VAL A 512 0.45 8.72 -28.42
C VAL A 512 0.33 9.79 -29.51
N GLU A 513 1.37 9.92 -30.32
CA GLU A 513 1.47 10.94 -31.38
C GLU A 513 0.83 10.45 -32.69
N ILE A 514 -0.47 10.19 -32.64
CA ILE A 514 -1.31 9.91 -33.82
C ILE A 514 -2.47 10.90 -33.83
N SER A 515 -3.05 11.12 -35.02
CA SER A 515 -4.20 12.02 -35.10
C SER A 515 -5.39 11.50 -34.30
N SER A 516 -6.21 12.41 -33.77
CA SER A 516 -7.44 12.03 -33.06
C SER A 516 -8.41 11.23 -33.95
N ALA A 517 -8.37 11.44 -35.26
CA ALA A 517 -9.16 10.66 -36.21
C ALA A 517 -8.68 9.19 -36.29
N GLU A 518 -7.36 8.99 -36.37
CA GLU A 518 -6.77 7.64 -36.37
C GLU A 518 -7.01 6.93 -35.05
N LEU A 519 -6.83 7.59 -33.91
CA LEU A 519 -7.12 7.01 -32.61
C LEU A 519 -8.59 6.57 -32.53
N ARG A 520 -9.54 7.43 -32.89
CA ARG A 520 -10.97 7.06 -32.93
C ARG A 520 -11.26 5.90 -33.89
N LYS A 521 -10.61 5.86 -35.06
CA LYS A 521 -10.73 4.77 -36.04
C LYS A 521 -10.27 3.44 -35.45
N ARG A 522 -9.15 3.43 -34.72
CA ARG A 522 -8.62 2.24 -34.05
C ARG A 522 -9.54 1.79 -32.91
N MET A 523 -10.02 2.75 -32.10
CA MET A 523 -10.94 2.48 -30.98
C MET A 523 -12.27 1.86 -31.47
N LYS A 524 -12.81 2.29 -32.60
CA LYS A 524 -14.02 1.66 -33.21
C LYS A 524 -13.83 0.20 -33.58
N LYS A 525 -12.60 -0.28 -33.77
CA LYS A 525 -12.27 -1.67 -34.10
C LYS A 525 -12.02 -2.52 -32.86
N TRP A 526 -11.93 -1.88 -31.68
CA TRP A 526 -11.72 -2.59 -30.44
C TRP A 526 -12.87 -3.55 -30.15
N LYS A 527 -12.53 -4.71 -29.64
CA LYS A 527 -13.49 -5.70 -29.15
C LYS A 527 -13.06 -6.16 -27.76
N ALA A 528 -14.01 -6.30 -26.87
CA ALA A 528 -13.75 -6.83 -25.54
C ALA A 528 -13.13 -8.23 -25.64
N ALA A 529 -12.01 -8.43 -24.95
CA ALA A 529 -11.41 -9.76 -24.81
C ALA A 529 -12.34 -10.67 -23.97
N LYS A 530 -12.21 -11.98 -24.18
CA LYS A 530 -12.89 -12.94 -23.30
C LYS A 530 -12.39 -12.74 -21.86
N PRO A 531 -13.28 -12.80 -20.84
CA PRO A 531 -12.85 -12.75 -19.45
C PRO A 531 -11.79 -13.81 -19.17
N ARG A 532 -10.73 -13.43 -18.47
CA ARG A 532 -9.63 -14.35 -18.10
C ARG A 532 -10.12 -15.48 -17.18
N TYR A 533 -11.09 -15.18 -16.31
CA TYR A 533 -11.69 -16.12 -15.37
C TYR A 533 -13.21 -16.13 -15.53
N ALA A 534 -13.79 -17.33 -15.62
CA ALA A 534 -15.23 -17.52 -15.78
C ALA A 534 -15.96 -17.70 -14.43
N THR A 535 -15.26 -18.11 -13.39
CA THR A 535 -15.83 -18.44 -12.07
C THR A 535 -14.90 -18.02 -10.93
N GLY A 536 -15.38 -18.16 -9.69
CA GLY A 536 -14.57 -17.94 -8.49
C GLY A 536 -14.37 -16.47 -8.15
N VAL A 537 -13.42 -16.20 -7.25
CA VAL A 537 -13.17 -14.88 -6.68
C VAL A 537 -12.69 -13.87 -7.73
N PHE A 538 -11.87 -14.30 -8.67
CA PHE A 538 -11.37 -13.42 -9.74
C PHE A 538 -12.47 -12.98 -10.71
N ALA A 539 -13.40 -13.88 -11.04
CA ALA A 539 -14.55 -13.52 -11.88
C ALA A 539 -15.49 -12.55 -11.16
N LYS A 540 -15.76 -12.77 -9.86
CA LYS A 540 -16.54 -11.84 -9.03
C LYS A 540 -15.87 -10.46 -8.96
N TYR A 541 -14.57 -10.43 -8.71
CA TYR A 541 -13.80 -9.20 -8.67
C TYR A 541 -13.88 -8.45 -10.01
N ALA A 542 -13.59 -9.12 -11.13
CA ALA A 542 -13.65 -8.51 -12.46
C ALA A 542 -15.04 -7.96 -12.82
N ALA A 543 -16.11 -8.60 -12.34
CA ALA A 543 -17.47 -8.13 -12.55
C ALA A 543 -17.78 -6.83 -11.80
N LEU A 544 -17.25 -6.66 -10.58
CA LEU A 544 -17.62 -5.59 -9.66
C LEU A 544 -16.60 -4.45 -9.57
N VAL A 545 -15.35 -4.68 -10.02
CA VAL A 545 -14.26 -3.72 -9.81
C VAL A 545 -14.43 -2.44 -10.63
N SER A 546 -14.13 -1.30 -9.98
CA SER A 546 -14.10 0.02 -10.59
C SER A 546 -12.78 0.29 -11.32
N SER A 547 -12.70 1.43 -12.03
CA SER A 547 -11.45 1.92 -12.64
C SER A 547 -10.34 2.10 -11.61
N ALA A 548 -9.09 2.02 -12.05
CA ALA A 548 -7.93 2.36 -11.24
C ALA A 548 -7.95 3.82 -10.78
N SER A 549 -8.50 4.74 -11.59
CA SER A 549 -8.71 6.15 -11.24
C SER A 549 -9.68 6.35 -10.05
N GLU A 550 -10.45 5.32 -9.70
CA GLU A 550 -11.40 5.29 -8.58
C GLU A 550 -10.95 4.39 -7.42
N GLY A 551 -9.71 3.84 -7.47
CA GLY A 551 -9.15 2.99 -6.44
C GLY A 551 -9.28 1.49 -6.68
N ALA A 552 -9.81 1.04 -7.81
CA ALA A 552 -10.01 -0.38 -8.16
C ALA A 552 -10.70 -1.14 -7.02
N ILE A 553 -11.83 -0.65 -6.53
CA ILE A 553 -12.64 -1.27 -5.47
C ILE A 553 -13.81 -2.05 -6.08
N THR A 554 -14.25 -3.08 -5.38
CA THR A 554 -15.51 -3.76 -5.73
C THR A 554 -16.70 -2.96 -5.22
N ARG A 555 -17.70 -2.78 -6.06
CA ARG A 555 -18.93 -2.05 -5.74
C ARG A 555 -20.14 -2.67 -6.46
N PRO A 556 -21.35 -2.59 -5.90
CA PRO A 556 -22.57 -2.91 -6.64
C PRO A 556 -22.70 -1.92 -7.82
N HIS A 557 -23.25 -2.40 -8.93
CA HIS A 557 -23.53 -1.62 -10.13
C HIS A 557 -24.79 -0.77 -9.95
#